data_17fbbe069abf343540b4a0c0e2ce508e
#
_entry.id   17fbbe069abf343540b4a0c0e2ce508e
#
_cell.length_a   1.000
_cell.length_b   1.000
_cell.length_c   1.000
_cell.angle_alpha   90.00
_cell.angle_beta   90.00
_cell.angle_gamma   90.00
#
_symmetry.space_group_name_H-M   'P 1'
#
loop_
_entity.id
_entity.type
_entity.pdbx_description
1 polymer ?
#
loop_
_entity_poly.entity_id
_entity_poly.type
_entity_poly.pdbx_seq_one_letter_code
_entity_poly.pdbx_strand_id
1 'polypeptide(L)'
;MGEKMVVGICQTDVIMSDTKYNLIAAEDYIHQCSDKGVELALFPEMSMTGFGLDPENVAEKYGNGITVHTMTRFAMQYGIALGFGYTACTAGKYTNRYVVVDSNGRIISDYAKIHPFSYSGENLKYSAGNSLSQFEFDGTVISTFICYDLRFPEIFQAVSDETEVIVVAANWPASRRDDWKLLLRARALENQSYVLGINRYGWGGELYYSGDSMVVSPKGEMLNVLSDGPGIIIEDIDISAVREYRAGFPVKSDRRPELYRYLY
;
A
#
# COMPACT_ATOMS: atom_id res chain seq x y z
N MET A 1 4.01 26.31 -5.24
CA MET A 1 3.49 25.51 -6.34
C MET A 1 3.30 24.08 -5.83
N GLY A 2 2.12 23.55 -5.97
CA GLY A 2 1.77 22.18 -5.98
C GLY A 2 1.97 21.38 -4.73
N GLU A 3 1.06 21.55 -3.86
CA GLU A 3 0.82 20.58 -2.82
C GLU A 3 -0.29 19.61 -3.25
N LYS A 4 -0.41 19.36 -4.56
CA LYS A 4 -1.33 18.39 -5.15
C LYS A 4 -0.56 17.24 -5.74
N MET A 5 -1.11 16.04 -5.64
CA MET A 5 -0.54 14.83 -6.20
C MET A 5 -1.64 13.99 -6.83
N VAL A 6 -1.46 13.62 -8.09
CA VAL A 6 -2.39 12.74 -8.81
C VAL A 6 -1.99 11.29 -8.54
N VAL A 7 -2.81 10.59 -7.77
CA VAL A 7 -2.59 9.18 -7.43
C VAL A 7 -3.48 8.25 -8.24
N GLY A 8 -2.94 7.07 -8.60
CA GLY A 8 -3.67 5.98 -9.25
C GLY A 8 -3.73 4.76 -8.34
N ILE A 9 -4.93 4.29 -8.00
CA ILE A 9 -5.13 3.05 -7.25
C ILE A 9 -5.58 1.96 -8.21
N CYS A 10 -4.70 1.01 -8.48
CA CYS A 10 -4.91 -0.07 -9.44
C CYS A 10 -5.51 -1.29 -8.74
N GLN A 11 -6.84 -1.42 -8.78
CA GLN A 11 -7.55 -2.59 -8.27
C GLN A 11 -7.50 -3.71 -9.31
N THR A 12 -6.57 -4.65 -9.14
CA THR A 12 -6.30 -5.71 -10.11
C THR A 12 -6.86 -7.06 -9.67
N ASP A 13 -7.21 -7.90 -10.64
CA ASP A 13 -7.39 -9.33 -10.42
C ASP A 13 -6.02 -10.02 -10.51
N VAL A 14 -5.53 -10.48 -9.37
CA VAL A 14 -4.19 -11.07 -9.25
C VAL A 14 -4.27 -12.58 -9.47
N ILE A 15 -3.59 -13.07 -10.51
CA ILE A 15 -3.47 -14.51 -10.76
C ILE A 15 -2.38 -15.10 -9.86
N MET A 16 -2.78 -16.06 -9.02
CA MET A 16 -1.84 -16.68 -8.08
C MET A 16 -0.74 -17.44 -8.81
N SER A 17 0.51 -17.20 -8.40
CA SER A 17 1.72 -17.86 -8.91
C SER A 17 2.00 -17.66 -10.40
N ASP A 18 1.37 -16.66 -11.03
CA ASP A 18 1.67 -16.27 -12.42
C ASP A 18 2.21 -14.84 -12.50
N THR A 19 3.45 -14.69 -12.04
CA THR A 19 4.15 -13.38 -12.05
C THR A 19 4.23 -12.77 -13.45
N LYS A 20 4.39 -13.60 -14.49
CA LYS A 20 4.48 -13.11 -15.85
C LYS A 20 3.16 -12.48 -16.32
N TYR A 21 2.05 -13.16 -16.08
CA TYR A 21 0.72 -12.63 -16.40
C TYR A 21 0.44 -11.34 -15.63
N ASN A 22 0.70 -11.33 -14.31
CA ASN A 22 0.46 -10.18 -13.46
C ASN A 22 1.29 -8.95 -13.88
N LEU A 23 2.55 -9.16 -14.32
CA LEU A 23 3.39 -8.07 -14.84
C LEU A 23 2.88 -7.53 -16.19
N ILE A 24 2.38 -8.38 -17.09
CA ILE A 24 1.78 -7.94 -18.35
C ILE A 24 0.49 -7.15 -18.07
N ALA A 25 -0.37 -7.66 -17.18
CA ALA A 25 -1.58 -6.94 -16.80
C ALA A 25 -1.25 -5.60 -16.13
N ALA A 26 -0.23 -5.55 -15.27
CA ALA A 26 0.20 -4.32 -14.62
C ALA A 26 0.66 -3.26 -15.62
N GLU A 27 1.32 -3.65 -16.72
CA GLU A 27 1.77 -2.71 -17.76
C GLU A 27 0.59 -1.93 -18.37
N ASP A 28 -0.55 -2.61 -18.62
CA ASP A 28 -1.76 -1.96 -19.15
C ASP A 28 -2.32 -0.92 -18.18
N TYR A 29 -2.33 -1.22 -16.87
CA TYR A 29 -2.74 -0.27 -15.84
C TYR A 29 -1.80 0.92 -15.74
N ILE A 30 -0.50 0.68 -15.80
CA ILE A 30 0.54 1.71 -15.75
C ILE A 30 0.41 2.67 -16.95
N HIS A 31 0.21 2.12 -18.15
CA HIS A 31 -0.01 2.91 -19.36
C HIS A 31 -1.25 3.81 -19.21
N GLN A 32 -2.38 3.25 -18.76
CA GLN A 32 -3.60 4.03 -18.52
C GLN A 32 -3.42 5.12 -17.45
N CYS A 33 -2.63 4.85 -16.40
CA CYS A 33 -2.30 5.83 -15.38
C CYS A 33 -1.44 6.97 -15.96
N SER A 34 -0.39 6.63 -16.72
CA SER A 34 0.50 7.60 -17.35
C SER A 34 -0.26 8.50 -18.32
N ASP A 35 -1.13 7.95 -19.18
CA ASP A 35 -1.97 8.72 -20.12
C ASP A 35 -2.88 9.74 -19.44
N LYS A 36 -3.21 9.50 -18.17
CA LYS A 36 -4.09 10.37 -17.35
C LYS A 36 -3.32 11.28 -16.38
N GLY A 37 -2.00 11.34 -16.51
CA GLY A 37 -1.15 12.21 -15.71
C GLY A 37 -1.00 11.79 -14.25
N VAL A 38 -1.18 10.50 -13.94
CA VAL A 38 -0.92 9.96 -12.60
C VAL A 38 0.57 10.05 -12.29
N GLU A 39 0.92 10.54 -11.11
CA GLU A 39 2.30 10.69 -10.66
C GLU A 39 2.79 9.47 -9.87
N LEU A 40 1.86 8.83 -9.11
CA LEU A 40 2.13 7.64 -8.30
C LEU A 40 1.01 6.61 -8.50
N ALA A 41 1.29 5.49 -9.17
CA ALA A 41 0.36 4.38 -9.32
C ALA A 41 0.67 3.25 -8.33
N LEU A 42 -0.37 2.77 -7.64
CA LEU A 42 -0.26 1.83 -6.51
C LEU A 42 -1.02 0.54 -6.81
N PHE A 43 -0.35 -0.59 -6.63
CA PHE A 43 -0.88 -1.94 -6.81
C PHE A 43 -1.12 -2.64 -5.46
N PRO A 44 -1.93 -3.72 -5.41
CA PRO A 44 -2.20 -4.46 -4.18
C PRO A 44 -0.97 -5.15 -3.56
N GLU A 45 -1.15 -5.67 -2.34
CA GLU A 45 -0.22 -6.60 -1.68
C GLU A 45 0.07 -7.80 -2.58
N MET A 46 1.34 -8.22 -2.68
CA MET A 46 1.76 -9.36 -3.52
C MET A 46 1.14 -9.36 -4.92
N SER A 47 0.92 -8.17 -5.49
CA SER A 47 0.23 -7.99 -6.77
C SER A 47 0.91 -8.69 -7.93
N MET A 48 2.21 -8.95 -7.83
CA MET A 48 2.95 -9.61 -8.91
C MET A 48 3.09 -11.12 -8.69
N THR A 49 3.08 -11.59 -7.44
CA THR A 49 3.26 -13.02 -7.12
C THR A 49 1.98 -13.74 -6.71
N GLY A 50 0.94 -12.99 -6.29
CA GLY A 50 -0.23 -13.52 -5.61
C GLY A 50 0.06 -13.85 -4.15
N PHE A 51 -0.98 -13.79 -3.29
CA PHE A 51 -0.89 -14.17 -1.88
C PHE A 51 -1.04 -15.69 -1.74
N GLY A 52 0.03 -16.36 -1.34
CA GLY A 52 0.05 -17.82 -1.13
C GLY A 52 0.88 -18.22 0.09
N LEU A 53 0.59 -19.41 0.61
CA LEU A 53 1.33 -20.02 1.73
C LEU A 53 2.47 -20.95 1.27
N ASP A 54 2.78 -20.94 -0.01
CA ASP A 54 3.90 -21.67 -0.62
C ASP A 54 4.90 -20.68 -1.24
N PRO A 55 5.58 -19.87 -0.38
CA PRO A 55 6.47 -18.79 -0.86
C PRO A 55 7.63 -19.31 -1.70
N GLU A 56 8.08 -20.56 -1.49
CA GLU A 56 9.15 -21.20 -2.26
C GLU A 56 8.89 -21.27 -3.76
N ASN A 57 7.62 -21.25 -4.18
CA ASN A 57 7.23 -21.34 -5.59
C ASN A 57 7.20 -19.98 -6.31
N VAL A 58 7.14 -18.89 -5.55
CA VAL A 58 6.91 -17.53 -6.09
C VAL A 58 7.94 -16.51 -5.62
N ALA A 59 8.71 -16.82 -4.58
CA ALA A 59 9.65 -15.87 -4.00
C ALA A 59 10.80 -15.57 -4.94
N GLU A 60 11.08 -14.30 -5.07
CA GLU A 60 12.20 -13.79 -5.85
C GLU A 60 13.37 -13.41 -4.92
N LYS A 61 14.59 -13.45 -5.46
CA LYS A 61 15.76 -12.99 -4.73
C LYS A 61 15.57 -11.51 -4.37
N TYR A 62 15.69 -11.19 -3.08
CA TYR A 62 15.58 -9.82 -2.59
C TYR A 62 16.48 -8.86 -3.37
N GLY A 63 15.91 -7.74 -3.81
CA GLY A 63 16.59 -6.68 -4.54
C GLY A 63 17.08 -7.03 -5.96
N ASN A 64 16.82 -8.26 -6.45
CA ASN A 64 17.29 -8.70 -7.77
C ASN A 64 16.34 -9.75 -8.40
N GLY A 65 15.04 -9.54 -8.25
CA GLY A 65 14.01 -10.37 -8.85
C GLY A 65 13.43 -9.77 -10.13
N ILE A 66 12.71 -10.58 -10.90
CA ILE A 66 12.08 -10.14 -12.16
C ILE A 66 11.05 -9.06 -11.92
N THR A 67 10.31 -9.13 -10.80
CA THR A 67 9.29 -8.13 -10.43
C THR A 67 9.92 -6.75 -10.29
N VAL A 68 10.92 -6.61 -9.41
CA VAL A 68 11.57 -5.31 -9.16
C VAL A 68 12.19 -4.75 -10.43
N HIS A 69 12.90 -5.58 -11.20
CA HIS A 69 13.48 -5.16 -12.47
C HIS A 69 12.46 -4.68 -13.49
N THR A 70 11.37 -5.42 -13.65
CA THR A 70 10.33 -5.09 -14.64
C THR A 70 9.57 -3.85 -14.25
N MET A 71 9.16 -3.73 -12.99
CA MET A 71 8.44 -2.55 -12.49
C MET A 71 9.32 -1.30 -12.52
N THR A 72 10.61 -1.42 -12.19
CA THR A 72 11.58 -0.32 -12.34
C THR A 72 11.68 0.13 -13.81
N ARG A 73 11.77 -0.80 -14.76
CA ARG A 73 11.77 -0.48 -16.18
C ARG A 73 10.48 0.21 -16.61
N PHE A 74 9.32 -0.25 -16.16
CA PHE A 74 8.03 0.39 -16.46
C PHE A 74 7.95 1.80 -15.88
N ALA A 75 8.41 2.01 -14.63
CA ALA A 75 8.46 3.34 -14.03
C ALA A 75 9.23 4.33 -14.92
N MET A 76 10.40 3.92 -15.39
CA MET A 76 11.22 4.74 -16.29
C MET A 76 10.58 4.93 -17.68
N GLN A 77 10.01 3.87 -18.24
CA GLN A 77 9.40 3.87 -19.59
C GLN A 77 8.20 4.79 -19.67
N TYR A 78 7.34 4.79 -18.63
CA TYR A 78 6.09 5.54 -18.57
C TYR A 78 6.22 6.85 -17.80
N GLY A 79 7.39 7.14 -17.21
CA GLY A 79 7.65 8.37 -16.47
C GLY A 79 6.81 8.54 -15.20
N ILE A 80 6.45 7.44 -14.53
CA ILE A 80 5.52 7.38 -13.39
C ILE A 80 6.13 6.61 -12.22
N ALA A 81 5.91 7.07 -10.98
CA ALA A 81 6.28 6.30 -9.80
C ALA A 81 5.31 5.13 -9.57
N LEU A 82 5.83 3.99 -9.11
CA LEU A 82 5.08 2.75 -8.94
C LEU A 82 5.26 2.15 -7.56
N GLY A 83 4.13 1.83 -6.88
CA GLY A 83 4.11 1.02 -5.66
C GLY A 83 3.53 -0.36 -5.93
N PHE A 84 4.22 -1.44 -5.54
CA PHE A 84 3.81 -2.81 -5.84
C PHE A 84 4.28 -3.81 -4.78
N GLY A 85 3.53 -4.91 -4.65
CA GLY A 85 3.82 -5.97 -3.70
C GLY A 85 4.40 -7.23 -4.37
N TYR A 86 5.34 -7.90 -3.69
CA TYR A 86 5.89 -9.18 -4.11
C TYR A 86 6.42 -10.00 -2.92
N THR A 87 6.69 -11.28 -3.14
CA THR A 87 7.35 -12.16 -2.17
C THR A 87 8.85 -12.16 -2.41
N ALA A 88 9.62 -11.77 -1.40
CA ALA A 88 11.09 -11.78 -1.47
C ALA A 88 11.70 -12.91 -0.65
N CYS A 89 12.84 -13.44 -1.11
CA CYS A 89 13.66 -14.41 -0.39
C CYS A 89 15.05 -13.84 -0.10
N THR A 90 15.46 -13.90 1.16
CA THR A 90 16.82 -13.56 1.61
C THR A 90 17.34 -14.68 2.48
N ALA A 91 18.41 -15.34 2.06
CA ALA A 91 19.05 -16.44 2.83
C ALA A 91 18.04 -17.52 3.30
N GLY A 92 17.08 -17.87 2.45
CA GLY A 92 16.06 -18.90 2.75
C GLY A 92 14.91 -18.43 3.62
N LYS A 93 14.84 -17.14 3.97
CA LYS A 93 13.73 -16.52 4.68
C LYS A 93 12.87 -15.72 3.69
N TYR A 94 11.56 -15.91 3.78
CA TYR A 94 10.58 -15.23 2.92
C TYR A 94 10.00 -14.03 3.64
N THR A 95 9.77 -12.94 2.91
CA THR A 95 9.11 -11.72 3.40
C THR A 95 8.07 -11.23 2.40
N ASN A 96 6.94 -10.76 2.90
CA ASN A 96 5.93 -10.04 2.16
C ASN A 96 6.36 -8.58 2.07
N ARG A 97 6.67 -8.09 0.87
CA ARG A 97 7.25 -6.75 0.68
C ARG A 97 6.40 -5.86 -0.20
N TYR A 98 6.46 -4.57 0.10
CA TYR A 98 5.92 -3.51 -0.74
C TYR A 98 7.03 -2.52 -1.08
N VAL A 99 7.25 -2.34 -2.37
CA VAL A 99 8.32 -1.49 -2.90
C VAL A 99 7.72 -0.30 -3.62
N VAL A 100 8.33 0.87 -3.47
CA VAL A 100 8.03 2.05 -4.28
C VAL A 100 9.27 2.45 -5.06
N VAL A 101 9.11 2.59 -6.37
CA VAL A 101 10.14 3.09 -7.29
C VAL A 101 9.71 4.42 -7.88
N ASP A 102 10.64 5.36 -8.01
CA ASP A 102 10.37 6.64 -8.68
C ASP A 102 10.44 6.53 -10.21
N SER A 103 10.04 7.56 -10.92
CA SER A 103 10.05 7.63 -12.39
C SER A 103 11.45 7.55 -13.01
N ASN A 104 12.52 7.67 -12.21
CA ASN A 104 13.91 7.49 -12.63
C ASN A 104 14.42 6.05 -12.36
N GLY A 105 13.54 5.17 -11.84
CA GLY A 105 13.87 3.79 -11.52
C GLY A 105 14.61 3.60 -10.20
N ARG A 106 14.65 4.61 -9.33
CA ARG A 106 15.25 4.50 -8.00
C ARG A 106 14.23 3.93 -7.02
N ILE A 107 14.60 2.93 -6.24
CA ILE A 107 13.80 2.46 -5.11
C ILE A 107 13.85 3.53 -4.02
N ILE A 108 12.70 4.11 -3.70
CA ILE A 108 12.53 5.15 -2.67
C ILE A 108 11.89 4.60 -1.39
N SER A 109 11.26 3.42 -1.46
CA SER A 109 10.75 2.70 -0.29
C SER A 109 10.81 1.20 -0.52
N ASP A 110 11.09 0.43 0.53
CA ASP A 110 11.08 -1.02 0.54
C ASP A 110 10.67 -1.53 1.93
N TYR A 111 9.39 -1.80 2.09
CA TYR A 111 8.76 -2.19 3.35
C TYR A 111 8.51 -3.70 3.41
N ALA A 112 8.88 -4.33 4.52
CA ALA A 112 8.47 -5.69 4.85
C ALA A 112 7.31 -5.66 5.85
N LYS A 113 6.25 -6.40 5.59
CA LYS A 113 5.08 -6.54 6.46
C LYS A 113 5.50 -6.88 7.89
N ILE A 114 5.12 -6.02 8.85
CA ILE A 114 5.46 -6.20 10.26
C ILE A 114 4.60 -7.30 10.91
N HIS A 115 3.32 -7.39 10.52
CA HIS A 115 2.39 -8.35 11.08
C HIS A 115 1.94 -9.39 10.04
N PRO A 116 2.68 -10.49 9.85
CA PRO A 116 2.18 -11.63 9.07
C PRO A 116 0.86 -12.15 9.65
N PHE A 117 -0.10 -12.45 8.77
CA PHE A 117 -1.47 -12.83 9.17
C PHE A 117 -1.49 -14.25 9.77
N SER A 118 -1.37 -14.34 11.10
CA SER A 118 -1.28 -15.60 11.83
C SER A 118 -2.52 -16.50 11.69
N TYR A 119 -3.71 -15.92 11.54
CA TYR A 119 -4.95 -16.67 11.36
C TYR A 119 -4.93 -17.54 10.08
N SER A 120 -4.25 -17.10 9.02
CA SER A 120 -4.06 -17.91 7.79
C SER A 120 -2.82 -18.79 7.84
N GLY A 121 -1.95 -18.67 8.86
CA GLY A 121 -0.67 -19.34 8.92
C GLY A 121 0.47 -18.63 8.18
N GLU A 122 0.28 -17.39 7.72
CA GLU A 122 1.33 -16.60 7.06
C GLU A 122 2.59 -16.50 7.92
N ASN A 123 2.45 -16.32 9.23
CA ASN A 123 3.55 -16.23 10.19
C ASN A 123 4.40 -17.52 10.32
N LEU A 124 3.92 -18.64 9.81
CA LEU A 124 4.67 -19.91 9.77
C LEU A 124 5.56 -20.00 8.52
N LYS A 125 5.28 -19.20 7.52
CA LYS A 125 5.94 -19.21 6.21
C LYS A 125 6.74 -17.94 5.93
N TYR A 126 6.30 -16.80 6.42
CA TYR A 126 6.90 -15.50 6.18
C TYR A 126 7.47 -14.91 7.47
N SER A 127 8.64 -14.34 7.35
CA SER A 127 9.27 -13.59 8.44
C SER A 127 8.66 -12.21 8.54
N ALA A 128 8.42 -11.74 9.77
CA ALA A 128 8.00 -10.39 10.06
C ALA A 128 9.09 -9.36 9.71
N GLY A 129 8.67 -8.20 9.21
CA GLY A 129 9.50 -6.99 9.13
C GLY A 129 9.81 -6.43 10.52
N ASN A 130 10.82 -5.59 10.61
CA ASN A 130 11.30 -4.99 11.87
C ASN A 130 11.52 -3.48 11.79
N SER A 131 11.05 -2.84 10.72
CA SER A 131 11.19 -1.40 10.51
C SER A 131 9.94 -0.82 9.88
N LEU A 132 9.59 0.41 10.28
CA LEU A 132 8.56 1.21 9.64
C LEU A 132 9.10 1.78 8.33
N SER A 133 8.20 2.06 7.39
CA SER A 133 8.51 2.71 6.12
C SER A 133 7.98 4.14 6.14
N GLN A 134 8.86 5.08 5.90
CA GLN A 134 8.55 6.49 5.72
C GLN A 134 9.51 7.04 4.67
N PHE A 135 8.98 7.70 3.64
CA PHE A 135 9.78 8.24 2.54
C PHE A 135 9.15 9.52 2.01
N GLU A 136 9.96 10.34 1.35
CA GLU A 136 9.52 11.57 0.70
C GLU A 136 9.29 11.32 -0.80
N PHE A 137 8.17 11.83 -1.30
CA PHE A 137 7.84 11.87 -2.71
C PHE A 137 7.27 13.25 -3.05
N ASP A 138 7.96 14.01 -3.89
CA ASP A 138 7.62 15.38 -4.32
C ASP A 138 7.23 16.32 -3.15
N GLY A 139 8.01 16.28 -2.06
CA GLY A 139 7.80 17.12 -0.87
C GLY A 139 6.66 16.65 0.04
N THR A 140 6.10 15.44 -0.22
CA THR A 140 5.08 14.79 0.59
C THR A 140 5.68 13.59 1.31
N VAL A 141 5.44 13.49 2.62
CA VAL A 141 5.87 12.33 3.41
C VAL A 141 4.82 11.23 3.35
N ILE A 142 5.23 10.07 2.85
CA ILE A 142 4.37 8.89 2.65
C ILE A 142 4.86 7.73 3.53
N SER A 143 3.92 6.99 4.12
CA SER A 143 4.19 5.72 4.82
C SER A 143 3.42 4.57 4.19
N THR A 144 4.05 3.40 4.11
CA THR A 144 3.44 2.18 3.54
C THR A 144 3.20 1.11 4.59
N PHE A 145 2.05 0.44 4.50
CA PHE A 145 1.65 -0.69 5.32
C PHE A 145 1.01 -1.77 4.46
N ILE A 146 1.01 -3.00 4.97
CA ILE A 146 0.50 -4.15 4.23
C ILE A 146 -0.63 -4.84 5.00
N CYS A 147 -1.84 -4.80 4.46
CA CYS A 147 -3.00 -5.64 4.78
C CYS A 147 -3.28 -5.76 6.29
N TYR A 148 -2.84 -6.83 6.94
CA TYR A 148 -3.09 -7.11 8.35
C TYR A 148 -2.51 -6.05 9.29
N ASP A 149 -1.46 -5.32 8.87
CA ASP A 149 -0.92 -4.15 9.58
C ASP A 149 -2.02 -3.13 9.91
N LEU A 150 -3.06 -3.01 9.07
CA LEU A 150 -4.18 -2.11 9.26
C LEU A 150 -4.92 -2.31 10.60
N ARG A 151 -4.83 -3.48 11.22
CA ARG A 151 -5.47 -3.77 12.51
C ARG A 151 -4.70 -3.25 13.72
N PHE A 152 -3.47 -2.78 13.54
CA PHE A 152 -2.56 -2.37 14.62
C PHE A 152 -2.34 -0.85 14.57
N PRO A 153 -3.12 -0.04 15.32
CA PRO A 153 -3.03 1.42 15.27
C PRO A 153 -1.66 1.95 15.71
N GLU A 154 -0.93 1.20 16.51
CA GLU A 154 0.34 1.62 17.12
C GLU A 154 1.38 1.99 16.06
N ILE A 155 1.50 1.19 14.98
CA ILE A 155 2.49 1.44 13.93
C ILE A 155 2.14 2.65 13.07
N PHE A 156 0.84 2.95 12.91
CA PHE A 156 0.38 4.16 12.23
C PHE A 156 0.66 5.41 13.08
N GLN A 157 0.38 5.32 14.38
CA GLN A 157 0.65 6.40 15.32
C GLN A 157 2.15 6.72 15.43
N ALA A 158 3.02 5.71 15.27
CA ALA A 158 4.46 5.89 15.36
C ALA A 158 5.05 6.77 14.25
N VAL A 159 4.41 6.82 13.05
CA VAL A 159 4.86 7.62 11.89
C VAL A 159 3.98 8.86 11.66
N SER A 160 2.92 9.02 12.43
CA SER A 160 1.83 9.95 12.11
C SER A 160 2.20 11.43 12.16
N ASP A 161 3.24 11.81 12.89
CA ASP A 161 3.58 13.23 13.09
C ASP A 161 4.06 13.88 11.77
N GLU A 162 4.77 13.12 10.95
CA GLU A 162 5.28 13.60 9.66
C GLU A 162 4.47 13.11 8.46
N THR A 163 3.88 11.91 8.55
CA THR A 163 3.20 11.25 7.42
C THR A 163 1.94 11.99 6.99
N GLU A 164 1.90 12.43 5.74
CA GLU A 164 0.76 13.13 5.14
C GLU A 164 -0.13 12.18 4.34
N VAL A 165 0.46 11.12 3.76
CA VAL A 165 -0.24 10.08 3.00
C VAL A 165 0.14 8.70 3.52
N ILE A 166 -0.87 7.91 3.82
CA ILE A 166 -0.73 6.51 4.25
C ILE A 166 -1.19 5.60 3.12
N VAL A 167 -0.33 4.70 2.68
CA VAL A 167 -0.63 3.66 1.69
C VAL A 167 -0.85 2.33 2.42
N VAL A 168 -1.98 1.66 2.15
CA VAL A 168 -2.28 0.33 2.66
C VAL A 168 -2.60 -0.59 1.50
N ALA A 169 -1.66 -1.47 1.15
CA ALA A 169 -1.82 -2.46 0.09
C ALA A 169 -2.28 -3.81 0.66
N ALA A 170 -3.31 -4.44 0.06
CA ALA A 170 -3.94 -5.59 0.69
C ALA A 170 -4.42 -6.69 -0.28
N ASN A 171 -4.53 -7.91 0.29
CA ASN A 171 -5.43 -8.97 -0.14
C ASN A 171 -6.49 -9.17 0.97
N TRP A 172 -7.47 -8.27 1.04
CA TRP A 172 -8.48 -8.25 2.09
C TRP A 172 -9.79 -8.87 1.60
N PRO A 173 -10.21 -10.04 2.15
CA PRO A 173 -11.36 -10.78 1.65
C PRO A 173 -12.69 -10.03 1.81
N ALA A 174 -13.61 -10.26 0.89
CA ALA A 174 -14.96 -9.68 0.90
C ALA A 174 -15.76 -9.99 2.18
N SER A 175 -15.49 -11.12 2.83
CA SER A 175 -16.13 -11.50 4.12
C SER A 175 -15.82 -10.54 5.27
N ARG A 176 -14.82 -9.67 5.12
CA ARG A 176 -14.41 -8.66 6.09
C ARG A 176 -14.33 -7.25 5.48
N ARG A 177 -15.09 -7.00 4.41
CA ARG A 177 -15.09 -5.72 3.68
C ARG A 177 -15.46 -4.52 4.56
N ASP A 178 -16.35 -4.71 5.53
CA ASP A 178 -16.77 -3.63 6.43
C ASP A 178 -15.66 -3.23 7.40
N ASP A 179 -14.88 -4.21 7.89
CA ASP A 179 -13.68 -3.93 8.70
C ASP A 179 -12.66 -3.11 7.88
N TRP A 180 -12.44 -3.46 6.61
CA TRP A 180 -11.55 -2.75 5.70
C TRP A 180 -11.91 -1.27 5.58
N LYS A 181 -13.17 -0.99 5.23
CA LYS A 181 -13.68 0.37 5.07
C LYS A 181 -13.63 1.17 6.37
N LEU A 182 -14.02 0.53 7.49
CA LEU A 182 -13.99 1.17 8.80
C LEU A 182 -12.57 1.52 9.24
N LEU A 183 -11.64 0.57 9.12
CA LEU A 183 -10.27 0.76 9.60
C LEU A 183 -9.50 1.77 8.76
N LEU A 184 -9.65 1.81 7.44
CA LEU A 184 -9.02 2.84 6.60
C LEU A 184 -9.48 4.24 7.00
N ARG A 185 -10.79 4.43 7.23
CA ARG A 185 -11.34 5.69 7.71
C ARG A 185 -10.85 6.08 9.10
N ALA A 186 -10.75 5.10 10.00
CA ALA A 186 -10.21 5.32 11.34
C ALA A 186 -8.74 5.78 11.26
N ARG A 187 -7.91 5.10 10.44
CA ARG A 187 -6.50 5.50 10.25
C ARG A 187 -6.36 6.90 9.66
N ALA A 188 -7.21 7.28 8.72
CA ALA A 188 -7.22 8.64 8.18
C ALA A 188 -7.54 9.68 9.26
N LEU A 189 -8.62 9.45 10.00
CA LEU A 189 -9.13 10.40 10.99
C LEU A 189 -8.17 10.59 12.17
N GLU A 190 -7.68 9.49 12.78
CA GLU A 190 -6.80 9.54 13.95
C GLU A 190 -5.40 10.07 13.66
N ASN A 191 -4.92 9.88 12.41
CA ASN A 191 -3.59 10.34 11.98
C ASN A 191 -3.64 11.67 11.23
N GLN A 192 -4.84 12.17 10.91
CA GLN A 192 -5.05 13.40 10.12
C GLN A 192 -4.24 13.37 8.83
N SER A 193 -4.33 12.25 8.10
CA SER A 193 -3.59 11.96 6.86
C SER A 193 -4.55 11.44 5.80
N TYR A 194 -4.22 11.61 4.51
CA TYR A 194 -4.87 10.81 3.48
C TYR A 194 -4.57 9.33 3.69
N VAL A 195 -5.55 8.46 3.42
CA VAL A 195 -5.34 7.01 3.37
C VAL A 195 -5.74 6.48 2.01
N LEU A 196 -4.78 5.86 1.34
CA LEU A 196 -4.95 5.18 0.07
C LEU A 196 -5.01 3.68 0.35
N GLY A 197 -6.20 3.11 0.30
CA GLY A 197 -6.42 1.68 0.49
C GLY A 197 -6.47 0.98 -0.87
N ILE A 198 -5.50 0.12 -1.16
CA ILE A 198 -5.38 -0.65 -2.40
C ILE A 198 -5.67 -2.11 -2.10
N ASN A 199 -6.79 -2.64 -2.59
CA ASN A 199 -7.13 -4.04 -2.43
C ASN A 199 -7.21 -4.74 -3.78
N ARG A 200 -6.91 -6.04 -3.81
CA ARG A 200 -7.17 -6.84 -5.00
C ARG A 200 -8.66 -7.08 -5.22
N TYR A 201 -9.01 -7.45 -6.44
CA TYR A 201 -10.32 -7.98 -6.84
C TYR A 201 -10.20 -9.45 -7.27
N GLY A 202 -11.34 -10.17 -7.33
CA GLY A 202 -11.46 -11.50 -7.93
C GLY A 202 -11.25 -12.65 -6.95
N TRP A 203 -11.06 -13.85 -7.47
CA TRP A 203 -10.88 -15.06 -6.67
C TRP A 203 -9.39 -15.33 -6.42
N GLY A 204 -9.04 -15.72 -5.19
CA GLY A 204 -7.74 -16.22 -4.81
C GLY A 204 -7.89 -17.49 -3.99
N GLY A 205 -7.73 -18.64 -4.62
CA GLY A 205 -8.11 -19.92 -4.04
C GLY A 205 -9.60 -19.97 -3.76
N GLU A 206 -9.99 -20.24 -2.51
CA GLU A 206 -11.39 -20.29 -2.07
C GLU A 206 -11.94 -18.93 -1.61
N LEU A 207 -11.10 -17.89 -1.57
CA LEU A 207 -11.51 -16.58 -1.08
C LEU A 207 -11.87 -15.64 -2.23
N TYR A 208 -13.01 -14.96 -2.06
CA TYR A 208 -13.41 -13.87 -2.93
C TYR A 208 -12.98 -12.53 -2.34
N TYR A 209 -12.45 -11.67 -3.20
CA TYR A 209 -12.01 -10.30 -2.89
C TYR A 209 -12.88 -9.32 -3.66
N SER A 210 -13.59 -8.46 -2.95
CA SER A 210 -14.51 -7.49 -3.54
C SER A 210 -13.85 -6.20 -4.02
N GLY A 211 -12.53 -6.08 -3.89
CA GLY A 211 -11.86 -4.83 -4.08
C GLY A 211 -12.14 -3.88 -2.92
N ASP A 212 -13.04 -2.93 -3.12
CA ASP A 212 -13.31 -1.85 -2.17
C ASP A 212 -12.06 -0.98 -1.91
N SER A 213 -11.21 -0.86 -2.94
CA SER A 213 -10.12 0.13 -2.91
C SER A 213 -10.69 1.53 -2.78
N MET A 214 -10.01 2.40 -2.03
CA MET A 214 -10.56 3.72 -1.76
C MET A 214 -9.50 4.77 -1.46
N VAL A 215 -9.88 6.03 -1.68
CA VAL A 215 -9.19 7.21 -1.19
C VAL A 215 -9.99 7.80 -0.04
N VAL A 216 -9.36 7.99 1.11
CA VAL A 216 -9.97 8.58 2.31
C VAL A 216 -9.26 9.88 2.65
N SER A 217 -10.04 10.95 2.85
CA SER A 217 -9.51 12.26 3.26
C SER A 217 -8.98 12.26 4.69
N PRO A 218 -8.17 13.25 5.09
CA PRO A 218 -7.70 13.42 6.48
C PRO A 218 -8.83 13.54 7.52
N LYS A 219 -10.05 13.83 7.07
CA LYS A 219 -11.26 13.92 7.89
C LYS A 219 -12.06 12.62 7.94
N GLY A 220 -11.55 11.53 7.36
CA GLY A 220 -12.22 10.22 7.34
C GLY A 220 -13.34 10.10 6.32
N GLU A 221 -13.45 11.01 5.35
CA GLU A 221 -14.43 10.99 4.27
C GLU A 221 -13.92 10.09 3.13
N MET A 222 -14.77 9.22 2.61
CA MET A 222 -14.47 8.42 1.42
C MET A 222 -14.65 9.31 0.18
N LEU A 223 -13.54 9.73 -0.44
CA LEU A 223 -13.57 10.58 -1.64
C LEU A 223 -13.91 9.77 -2.89
N ASN A 224 -13.33 8.58 -3.00
CA ASN A 224 -13.57 7.67 -4.11
C ASN A 224 -13.49 6.22 -3.64
N VAL A 225 -14.35 5.35 -4.17
CA VAL A 225 -14.40 3.92 -3.85
C VAL A 225 -14.65 3.10 -5.11
N LEU A 226 -13.86 2.07 -5.34
CA LEU A 226 -14.06 1.09 -6.41
C LEU A 226 -14.41 -0.25 -5.80
N SER A 227 -15.64 -0.72 -6.03
CA SER A 227 -16.14 -2.01 -5.53
C SER A 227 -16.51 -2.96 -6.66
N ASP A 228 -16.37 -4.25 -6.39
CA ASP A 228 -16.92 -5.34 -7.21
C ASP A 228 -16.49 -5.33 -8.70
N GLY A 229 -15.24 -5.03 -8.97
CA GLY A 229 -14.65 -5.07 -10.32
C GLY A 229 -13.19 -4.65 -10.35
N PRO A 230 -12.42 -5.04 -11.39
CA PRO A 230 -11.10 -4.49 -11.62
C PRO A 230 -11.20 -3.07 -12.18
N GLY A 231 -10.18 -2.24 -11.95
CA GLY A 231 -10.17 -0.88 -12.48
C GLY A 231 -9.14 0.02 -11.80
N ILE A 232 -9.22 1.32 -12.10
CA ILE A 232 -8.33 2.34 -11.55
C ILE A 232 -9.16 3.46 -10.95
N ILE A 233 -8.87 3.81 -9.68
CA ILE A 233 -9.25 5.10 -9.11
C ILE A 233 -8.14 6.08 -9.46
N ILE A 234 -8.50 7.25 -10.01
CA ILE A 234 -7.59 8.38 -10.17
C ILE A 234 -8.13 9.52 -9.33
N GLU A 235 -7.31 10.05 -8.45
CA GLU A 235 -7.67 11.11 -7.52
C GLU A 235 -6.57 12.16 -7.45
N ASP A 236 -6.95 13.45 -7.51
CA ASP A 236 -6.07 14.59 -7.28
C ASP A 236 -6.16 14.96 -5.79
N ILE A 237 -5.21 14.52 -4.97
CA ILE A 237 -5.19 14.79 -3.53
C ILE A 237 -4.45 16.08 -3.23
N ASP A 238 -5.05 16.91 -2.36
CA ASP A 238 -4.49 18.19 -1.93
C ASP A 238 -3.75 18.02 -0.60
N ILE A 239 -2.41 17.99 -0.64
CA ILE A 239 -1.56 17.81 0.54
C ILE A 239 -1.64 19.01 1.47
N SER A 240 -1.89 20.24 0.94
CA SER A 240 -2.07 21.43 1.78
C SER A 240 -3.23 21.27 2.76
N ALA A 241 -4.29 20.56 2.36
CA ALA A 241 -5.44 20.29 3.21
C ALA A 241 -5.08 19.48 4.48
N VAL A 242 -4.04 18.62 4.42
CA VAL A 242 -3.51 17.91 5.61
C VAL A 242 -2.90 18.92 6.58
N ARG A 243 -2.04 19.78 6.08
CA ARG A 243 -1.30 20.79 6.87
C ARG A 243 -2.24 21.79 7.50
N GLU A 244 -3.19 22.30 6.73
CA GLU A 244 -4.24 23.21 7.20
C GLU A 244 -5.11 22.56 8.27
N TYR A 245 -5.55 21.31 8.07
CA TYR A 245 -6.37 20.60 9.04
C TYR A 245 -5.63 20.36 10.35
N ARG A 246 -4.35 19.94 10.29
CA ARG A 246 -3.51 19.77 11.48
C ARG A 246 -3.26 21.08 12.23
N ALA A 247 -3.05 22.18 11.51
CA ALA A 247 -2.87 23.51 12.11
C ALA A 247 -4.16 24.01 12.78
N GLY A 248 -5.33 23.77 12.15
CA GLY A 248 -6.62 24.19 12.67
C GLY A 248 -7.19 23.34 13.80
N PHE A 249 -6.78 22.05 13.86
CA PHE A 249 -7.21 21.09 14.88
C PHE A 249 -6.04 20.19 15.32
N PRO A 250 -5.16 20.68 16.18
CA PRO A 250 -3.87 20.05 16.49
C PRO A 250 -4.00 18.89 17.51
N VAL A 251 -4.79 17.86 17.22
CA VAL A 251 -5.06 16.69 18.08
C VAL A 251 -3.77 16.01 18.56
N LYS A 252 -2.73 15.99 17.72
CA LYS A 252 -1.47 15.32 18.04
C LYS A 252 -0.70 15.99 19.18
N SER A 253 -0.88 17.30 19.38
CA SER A 253 -0.26 18.02 20.50
C SER A 253 -0.79 17.60 21.88
N ASP A 254 -1.98 16.98 21.90
CA ASP A 254 -2.62 16.50 23.14
C ASP A 254 -2.20 15.07 23.51
N ARG A 255 -1.40 14.42 22.65
CA ARG A 255 -0.88 13.07 22.94
C ARG A 255 0.06 13.11 24.15
N ARG A 256 0.05 12.03 24.90
CA ARG A 256 0.84 11.82 26.13
C ARG A 256 1.86 10.67 25.95
N PRO A 257 2.87 10.78 25.02
CA PRO A 257 3.80 9.69 24.74
C PRO A 257 4.57 9.22 25.98
N GLU A 258 4.83 10.14 26.92
CA GLU A 258 5.49 9.85 28.19
C GLU A 258 4.69 8.90 29.08
N LEU A 259 3.34 8.90 28.94
CA LEU A 259 2.45 7.98 29.63
C LEU A 259 2.28 6.68 28.87
N TYR A 260 2.05 6.76 27.56
CA TYR A 260 1.71 5.60 26.72
C TYR A 260 2.79 4.52 26.74
N ARG A 261 4.08 4.90 26.76
CA ARG A 261 5.21 3.94 26.83
C ARG A 261 5.24 3.05 28.07
N TYR A 262 4.45 3.37 29.10
CA TYR A 262 4.35 2.56 30.31
C TYR A 262 3.10 1.66 30.32
N LEU A 263 2.27 1.73 29.27
CA LEU A 263 1.05 0.94 29.18
C LEU A 263 1.23 -0.36 28.40
N TYR A 264 2.40 -0.54 27.76
CA TYR A 264 2.76 -1.72 26.95
C TYR A 264 4.03 -2.40 27.48
#